data_edefaa78f47654c98ec33123fe73b11d
#
_entry.id   edefaa78f47654c98ec33123fe73b11d
#
_cell.length_a   1.000
_cell.length_b   1.000
_cell.length_c   1.000
_cell.angle_alpha   90.00
_cell.angle_beta   90.00
_cell.angle_gamma   90.00
#
_symmetry.space_group_name_H-M   'P 1'
#
loop_
_entity.id
_entity.type
_entity.pdbx_description
1 polymer ?
#
loop_
_entity_poly.entity_id
_entity_poly.type
_entity_poly.pdbx_seq_one_letter_code
_entity_poly.pdbx_strand_id
1 'polypeptide(L)'
;MKVRAYVLFVAVALLAVSAGTKNAKPTVGINPGDFAPRIESLGTESNFSFQNHSGRYTLLNFWATYDAESRARNVQLWNEVNKLSSDKIAMYSISLDEKESIFTETVKADKLEGTKQFHEELGRKSE
;
A
#
# COMPACT_ATOMS: atom_id res chain seq x y z
N MET A 1 -36.88 -45.02 -1.53
CA MET A 1 -35.45 -45.29 -1.37
C MET A 1 -34.58 -44.66 -2.47
N LYS A 2 -35.01 -44.61 -3.72
CA LYS A 2 -34.22 -44.05 -4.83
C LYS A 2 -33.95 -42.52 -4.70
N VAL A 3 -34.91 -41.76 -4.20
CA VAL A 3 -34.75 -40.28 -4.03
C VAL A 3 -33.67 -39.92 -2.99
N ARG A 4 -33.53 -40.69 -1.91
CA ARG A 4 -32.50 -40.45 -0.88
C ARG A 4 -31.08 -40.67 -1.40
N ALA A 5 -30.90 -41.62 -2.32
CA ALA A 5 -29.60 -41.87 -2.95
C ALA A 5 -29.19 -40.73 -3.90
N TYR A 6 -30.13 -40.17 -4.66
CA TYR A 6 -29.85 -39.01 -5.54
C TYR A 6 -29.51 -37.75 -4.75
N VAL A 7 -30.19 -37.49 -3.64
CA VAL A 7 -29.90 -36.33 -2.77
C VAL A 7 -28.50 -36.44 -2.16
N LEU A 8 -28.10 -37.65 -1.74
CA LEU A 8 -26.75 -37.90 -1.24
C LEU A 8 -25.70 -37.73 -2.35
N PHE A 9 -25.96 -38.18 -3.57
CA PHE A 9 -25.03 -38.03 -4.71
C PHE A 9 -24.85 -36.56 -5.11
N VAL A 10 -25.92 -35.78 -5.13
CA VAL A 10 -25.87 -34.33 -5.42
C VAL A 10 -25.15 -33.60 -4.31
N ALA A 11 -25.35 -33.92 -3.05
CA ALA A 11 -24.64 -33.30 -1.93
C ALA A 11 -23.13 -33.59 -1.96
N VAL A 12 -22.72 -34.80 -2.29
CA VAL A 12 -21.31 -35.19 -2.44
C VAL A 12 -20.68 -34.50 -3.66
N ALA A 13 -21.41 -34.38 -4.77
CA ALA A 13 -20.93 -33.67 -5.96
C ALA A 13 -20.74 -32.18 -5.69
N LEU A 14 -21.63 -31.52 -4.94
CA LEU A 14 -21.50 -30.12 -4.53
C LEU A 14 -20.29 -29.88 -3.59
N LEU A 15 -19.98 -30.81 -2.70
CA LEU A 15 -18.81 -30.74 -1.83
C LEU A 15 -17.50 -30.93 -2.60
N ALA A 16 -17.49 -31.76 -3.65
CA ALA A 16 -16.30 -31.97 -4.48
C ALA A 16 -15.96 -30.76 -5.34
N VAL A 17 -16.93 -29.96 -5.77
CA VAL A 17 -16.69 -28.70 -6.53
C VAL A 17 -16.13 -27.59 -5.64
N SER A 18 -16.39 -27.62 -4.33
CA SER A 18 -15.89 -26.63 -3.38
C SER A 18 -14.40 -26.79 -3.01
N ALA A 19 -13.77 -27.91 -3.34
CA ALA A 19 -12.38 -28.21 -2.97
C ALA A 19 -11.33 -27.71 -3.98
N GLY A 20 -11.72 -26.98 -5.02
CA GLY A 20 -10.88 -26.59 -6.14
C GLY A 20 -10.33 -25.16 -6.11
N THR A 21 -10.19 -24.50 -4.95
CA THR A 21 -9.41 -23.26 -4.88
C THR A 21 -7.94 -23.61 -5.02
N LYS A 22 -7.42 -23.53 -6.25
CA LYS A 22 -5.98 -23.50 -6.48
C LYS A 22 -5.44 -22.30 -5.71
N ASN A 23 -4.72 -22.54 -4.63
CA ASN A 23 -3.91 -21.52 -3.99
C ASN A 23 -2.89 -21.05 -5.03
N ALA A 24 -3.24 -20.01 -5.81
CA ALA A 24 -2.29 -19.36 -6.67
C ALA A 24 -1.17 -18.84 -5.76
N LYS A 25 0.07 -19.23 -6.06
CA LYS A 25 1.23 -18.69 -5.33
C LYS A 25 1.21 -17.18 -5.53
N PRO A 26 1.35 -16.38 -4.45
CA PRO A 26 1.41 -14.94 -4.59
C PRO A 26 2.54 -14.56 -5.55
N THR A 27 2.22 -13.73 -6.53
CA THR A 27 3.19 -13.11 -7.45
C THR A 27 3.68 -11.79 -6.86
N VAL A 28 4.76 -11.24 -7.39
CA VAL A 28 5.19 -9.88 -7.07
C VAL A 28 4.50 -8.93 -8.05
N GLY A 29 3.79 -7.93 -7.55
CA GLY A 29 3.03 -7.01 -8.40
C GLY A 29 2.22 -5.99 -7.59
N ILE A 30 1.25 -5.40 -8.26
CA ILE A 30 0.39 -4.34 -7.70
C ILE A 30 -1.08 -4.75 -7.57
N ASN A 31 -1.41 -6.00 -7.90
CA ASN A 31 -2.77 -6.49 -7.76
C ASN A 31 -3.07 -6.93 -6.32
N PRO A 32 -4.32 -6.89 -5.88
CA PRO A 32 -4.70 -7.43 -4.59
C PRO A 32 -4.26 -8.89 -4.44
N GLY A 33 -3.50 -9.18 -3.37
CA GLY A 33 -2.97 -10.52 -3.10
C GLY A 33 -1.54 -10.75 -3.59
N ASP A 34 -0.97 -9.84 -4.39
CA ASP A 34 0.44 -9.87 -4.76
C ASP A 34 1.33 -9.41 -3.60
N PHE A 35 2.57 -9.89 -3.56
CA PHE A 35 3.61 -9.27 -2.75
C PHE A 35 3.99 -7.92 -3.35
N ALA A 36 4.11 -6.90 -2.51
CA ALA A 36 4.59 -5.60 -2.96
C ALA A 36 5.97 -5.69 -3.62
N PRO A 37 6.19 -4.98 -4.74
CA PRO A 37 7.50 -4.92 -5.36
C PRO A 37 8.52 -4.30 -4.41
N ARG A 38 9.78 -4.69 -4.57
CA ARG A 38 10.87 -4.11 -3.78
C ARG A 38 11.11 -2.68 -4.24
N ILE A 39 11.13 -1.75 -3.31
CA ILE A 39 11.58 -0.37 -3.56
C ILE A 39 13.04 -0.30 -3.14
N GLU A 40 13.94 0.02 -4.07
CA GLU A 40 15.38 -0.02 -3.82
C GLU A 40 15.88 1.19 -3.03
N SER A 41 15.22 2.34 -3.15
CA SER A 41 15.51 3.52 -2.34
C SER A 41 14.30 4.44 -2.22
N LEU A 42 14.07 5.00 -1.04
CA LEU A 42 13.22 6.15 -0.83
C LEU A 42 14.12 7.30 -0.32
N GLY A 43 14.59 8.13 -1.23
CA GLY A 43 15.52 9.22 -0.92
C GLY A 43 16.81 8.69 -0.29
N THR A 44 17.25 9.26 0.83
CA THR A 44 18.46 8.84 1.56
C THR A 44 18.27 7.61 2.44
N GLU A 45 17.05 7.10 2.58
CA GLU A 45 16.74 5.90 3.38
C GLU A 45 17.02 4.62 2.58
N SER A 46 18.24 4.16 2.60
CA SER A 46 18.71 2.97 1.87
C SER A 46 18.13 1.63 2.35
N ASN A 47 17.31 1.61 3.41
CA ASN A 47 16.85 0.39 4.07
C ASN A 47 15.32 0.24 4.14
N PHE A 48 14.57 0.94 3.28
CA PHE A 48 13.14 0.76 3.24
C PHE A 48 12.78 -0.61 2.66
N SER A 49 12.09 -1.43 3.43
CA SER A 49 11.57 -2.72 2.96
C SER A 49 10.17 -2.96 3.51
N PHE A 50 9.22 -3.25 2.63
CA PHE A 50 7.88 -3.67 3.04
C PHE A 50 7.90 -4.95 3.87
N GLN A 51 8.91 -5.80 3.69
CA GLN A 51 9.03 -7.09 4.37
C GLN A 51 9.33 -6.95 5.87
N ASN A 52 9.90 -5.84 6.30
CA ASN A 52 10.25 -5.61 7.70
C ASN A 52 9.07 -5.16 8.57
N HIS A 53 7.88 -5.06 7.99
CA HIS A 53 6.68 -4.57 8.66
C HIS A 53 5.61 -5.65 8.84
N SER A 54 6.02 -6.90 9.02
CA SER A 54 5.08 -8.00 9.27
C SER A 54 4.17 -7.69 10.46
N GLY A 55 2.87 -7.85 10.25
CA GLY A 55 1.86 -7.54 11.27
C GLY A 55 1.36 -6.10 11.28
N ARG A 56 1.90 -5.21 10.41
CA ARG A 56 1.41 -3.84 10.24
C ARG A 56 0.94 -3.57 8.82
N TYR A 57 -0.04 -2.70 8.68
CA TYR A 57 -0.39 -2.13 7.39
C TYR A 57 0.63 -1.06 7.00
N THR A 58 0.99 -1.01 5.73
CA THR A 58 1.80 0.07 5.16
C THR A 58 0.95 0.84 4.17
N LEU A 59 0.77 2.14 4.43
CA LEU A 59 0.12 3.08 3.52
C LEU A 59 1.19 3.83 2.75
N LEU A 60 1.22 3.64 1.45
CA LEU A 60 2.09 4.38 0.54
C LEU A 60 1.24 5.43 -0.19
N ASN A 61 1.61 6.70 -0.05
CA ASN A 61 0.91 7.83 -0.65
C ASN A 61 1.84 8.61 -1.58
N PHE A 62 1.37 8.90 -2.79
CA PHE A 62 2.08 9.75 -3.75
C PHE A 62 1.34 11.08 -3.89
N TRP A 63 2.10 12.17 -3.90
CA TRP A 63 1.55 13.51 -4.00
C TRP A 63 2.52 14.46 -4.71
N ALA A 64 2.06 15.66 -5.04
CA ALA A 64 2.89 16.70 -5.61
C ALA A 64 2.36 18.09 -5.20
N THR A 65 3.25 19.05 -5.04
CA THR A 65 2.92 20.44 -4.70
C THR A 65 2.03 21.11 -5.75
N TYR A 66 2.26 20.80 -7.04
CA TYR A 66 1.49 21.32 -8.16
C TYR A 66 0.08 20.69 -8.30
N ASP A 67 -0.19 19.60 -7.61
CA ASP A 67 -1.51 18.96 -7.55
C ASP A 67 -2.16 19.24 -6.20
N ALA A 68 -2.99 20.28 -6.16
CA ALA A 68 -3.63 20.74 -4.93
C ALA A 68 -4.48 19.66 -4.24
N GLU A 69 -5.10 18.78 -5.01
CA GLU A 69 -5.92 17.69 -4.46
C GLU A 69 -5.05 16.64 -3.75
N SER A 70 -3.98 16.17 -4.39
CA SER A 70 -3.09 15.18 -3.79
C SER A 70 -2.34 15.75 -2.57
N ARG A 71 -1.96 17.03 -2.60
CA ARG A 71 -1.36 17.73 -1.48
C ARG A 71 -2.32 17.81 -0.28
N ALA A 72 -3.56 18.25 -0.50
CA ALA A 72 -4.58 18.31 0.56
C ALA A 72 -4.87 16.92 1.14
N ARG A 73 -4.95 15.90 0.28
CA ARG A 73 -5.14 14.50 0.70
C ARG A 73 -3.96 14.00 1.54
N ASN A 74 -2.72 14.37 1.19
CA ASN A 74 -1.54 14.02 1.98
C ASN A 74 -1.65 14.52 3.43
N VAL A 75 -2.04 15.78 3.62
CA VAL A 75 -2.25 16.36 4.96
C VAL A 75 -3.37 15.62 5.71
N GLN A 76 -4.50 15.37 5.05
CA GLN A 76 -5.63 14.67 5.67
C GLN A 76 -5.25 13.25 6.10
N LEU A 77 -4.56 12.49 5.25
CA LEU A 77 -4.13 11.13 5.55
C LEU A 77 -3.19 11.09 6.75
N TRP A 78 -2.22 11.99 6.83
CA TRP A 78 -1.32 12.08 7.99
C TRP A 78 -2.08 12.40 9.27
N ASN A 79 -3.05 13.31 9.24
CA ASN A 79 -3.88 13.64 10.39
C ASN A 79 -4.71 12.42 10.84
N GLU A 80 -5.22 11.60 9.93
CA GLU A 80 -5.95 10.38 10.29
C GLU A 80 -5.03 9.27 10.81
N VAL A 81 -3.92 9.04 10.14
CA VAL A 81 -2.95 8.01 10.54
C VAL A 81 -2.36 8.30 11.92
N ASN A 82 -2.08 9.57 12.24
CA ASN A 82 -1.56 9.96 13.56
C ASN A 82 -2.52 9.69 14.72
N LYS A 83 -3.81 9.48 14.45
CA LYS A 83 -4.80 9.06 15.46
C LYS A 83 -4.77 7.56 15.73
N LEU A 84 -4.12 6.79 14.88
CA LEU A 84 -4.03 5.34 14.96
C LEU A 84 -2.75 4.91 15.68
N SER A 85 -2.76 3.70 16.22
CA SER A 85 -1.56 3.14 16.85
C SER A 85 -0.47 2.87 15.81
N SER A 86 0.74 3.36 16.08
CA SER A 86 1.90 3.20 15.19
C SER A 86 2.38 1.76 15.02
N ASP A 87 1.95 0.86 15.89
CA ASP A 87 2.19 -0.58 15.79
C ASP A 87 1.28 -1.28 14.77
N LYS A 88 0.18 -0.64 14.36
CA LYS A 88 -0.79 -1.20 13.42
C LYS A 88 -0.62 -0.68 11.99
N ILE A 89 -0.21 0.58 11.83
CA ILE A 89 -0.09 1.22 10.53
C ILE A 89 1.15 2.10 10.46
N ALA A 90 1.86 2.03 9.35
CA ALA A 90 2.92 2.96 8.99
C ALA A 90 2.56 3.65 7.68
N MET A 91 2.72 4.97 7.61
CA MET A 91 2.50 5.74 6.40
C MET A 91 3.82 6.30 5.88
N TYR A 92 3.99 6.26 4.58
CA TYR A 92 5.10 6.84 3.84
C TYR A 92 4.52 7.66 2.69
N SER A 93 4.92 8.92 2.59
CA SER A 93 4.46 9.84 1.55
C SER A 93 5.60 10.23 0.66
N ILE A 94 5.42 10.10 -0.65
CA ILE A 94 6.44 10.34 -1.67
C ILE A 94 5.97 11.50 -2.52
N SER A 95 6.75 12.59 -2.51
CA SER A 95 6.53 13.73 -3.39
C SER A 95 7.12 13.44 -4.76
N LEU A 96 6.35 13.75 -5.80
CA LEU A 96 6.74 13.69 -7.21
C LEU A 96 7.17 15.06 -7.75
N ASP A 97 7.51 16.00 -6.89
CA ASP A 97 8.05 17.31 -7.29
C ASP A 97 9.46 17.16 -7.86
N GLU A 98 9.76 17.87 -8.95
CA GLU A 98 11.09 17.80 -9.57
C GLU A 98 12.18 18.52 -8.74
N LYS A 99 11.80 19.43 -7.84
CA LYS A 99 12.73 20.23 -7.05
C LYS A 99 12.59 19.95 -5.56
N GLU A 100 13.66 19.51 -4.95
CA GLU A 100 13.73 19.26 -3.51
C GLU A 100 13.37 20.50 -2.66
N SER A 101 13.74 21.71 -3.11
CA SER A 101 13.39 22.93 -2.39
C SER A 101 11.87 23.16 -2.29
N ILE A 102 11.13 22.88 -3.37
CA ILE A 102 9.66 22.98 -3.39
C ILE A 102 9.05 21.95 -2.43
N PHE A 103 9.53 20.73 -2.46
CA PHE A 103 9.13 19.68 -1.53
C PHE A 103 9.35 20.10 -0.07
N THR A 104 10.56 20.53 0.26
CA THR A 104 10.95 20.92 1.63
C THR A 104 10.11 22.08 2.16
N GLU A 105 9.93 23.12 1.35
CA GLU A 105 9.11 24.28 1.72
C GLU A 105 7.64 23.92 1.91
N THR A 106 7.11 23.01 1.07
CA THR A 106 5.71 22.56 1.18
C THR A 106 5.50 21.70 2.42
N VAL A 107 6.39 20.77 2.71
CA VAL A 107 6.34 19.95 3.95
C VAL A 107 6.32 20.86 5.18
N LYS A 108 7.14 21.91 5.20
CA LYS A 108 7.17 22.90 6.27
C LYS A 108 5.88 23.71 6.35
N ALA A 109 5.40 24.22 5.22
CA ALA A 109 4.16 25.01 5.15
C ALA A 109 2.93 24.20 5.62
N ASP A 110 2.89 22.92 5.30
CA ASP A 110 1.82 22.01 5.68
C ASP A 110 2.00 21.39 7.08
N LYS A 111 3.06 21.76 7.80
CA LYS A 111 3.39 21.27 9.16
C LYS A 111 3.54 19.75 9.22
N LEU A 112 4.13 19.16 8.19
CA LEU A 112 4.39 17.74 8.09
C LEU A 112 5.84 17.38 8.44
N GLU A 113 6.58 18.31 9.03
CA GLU A 113 7.93 18.09 9.54
C GLU A 113 7.92 16.98 10.61
N GLY A 114 8.90 16.09 10.56
CA GLY A 114 8.97 14.93 11.45
C GLY A 114 8.10 13.75 11.05
N THR A 115 7.30 13.87 9.98
CA THR A 115 6.59 12.75 9.37
C THR A 115 7.47 12.06 8.30
N LYS A 116 7.06 10.86 7.87
CA LYS A 116 7.80 10.12 6.83
C LYS A 116 7.46 10.63 5.44
N GLN A 117 8.01 11.79 5.10
CA GLN A 117 7.93 12.43 3.79
C GLN A 117 9.21 12.19 3.02
N PHE A 118 9.11 11.76 1.79
CA PHE A 118 10.24 11.47 0.91
C PHE A 118 10.07 12.24 -0.40
N HIS A 119 11.19 12.59 -1.02
CA HIS A 119 11.25 13.26 -2.31
C HIS A 119 11.78 12.30 -3.36
N GLU A 120 11.10 12.21 -4.50
CA GLU A 120 11.53 11.45 -5.66
C GLU A 120 11.99 12.44 -6.76
N GLU A 121 13.30 12.54 -6.96
CA GLU A 121 13.90 13.54 -7.89
C GLU A 121 13.47 13.34 -9.35
N LEU A 122 13.23 12.12 -9.77
CA LEU A 122 12.75 11.82 -11.13
C LEU A 122 11.25 12.10 -11.29
N GLY A 123 10.55 12.36 -10.20
CA GLY A 123 9.13 12.64 -10.19
C GLY A 123 8.35 11.53 -10.88
N ARG A 124 7.49 11.88 -11.86
CA ARG A 124 6.71 10.90 -12.62
C ARG A 124 7.53 10.04 -13.59
N LYS A 125 8.81 10.31 -13.74
CA LYS A 125 9.70 9.55 -14.63
C LYS A 125 10.47 8.46 -13.88
N SER A 126 10.30 8.33 -12.57
CA SER A 126 10.86 7.23 -11.81
C SER A 126 10.13 5.94 -12.17
N GLU A 127 10.87 4.89 -12.48
CA GLU A 127 10.36 3.56 -12.78
C GLU A 127 10.17 2.71 -11.51
#